data_8211d0cfa8125535612bca8b13df1170
#
_entry.id   8211d0cfa8125535612bca8b13df1170
#
_cell.length_a   1.000
_cell.length_b   1.000
_cell.length_c   1.000
_cell.angle_alpha   90.00
_cell.angle_beta   90.00
_cell.angle_gamma   90.00
#
_symmetry.space_group_name_H-M   'P 1'
#
loop_
_entity.id
_entity.type
_entity.pdbx_description
1 polymer ?
#
loop_
_entity_poly.entity_id
_entity_poly.type
_entity_poly.pdbx_seq_one_letter_code
_entity_poly.pdbx_strand_id
1 'polypeptide(L)'
;VYRRIRKADAQIRGQDPAAYLKSICERIQGGLANAGIVASRMGGQEIRNWLIRWFNPHPDHLGQAEADLRRFYELVCRPDEPILQDELPLADGTDFSQNLFYRQPVSDATQGVWLFDAMPHRVIVVDQLNKAPLTGHFTGETLKGDGLNALFDRMPEDTLLCITMVVTPQDMLEGHLQQLSKKAVGDTQASIHTREDVATVRRLIGREHKLYRGAIALFVRGRDHTQLEERCITLSNVLLGAGLVPVEPQNEVGPLNSYLRWLPSNFDPNEKRALEWYTQMMFAQHIANLSPIWGRTTGTGHPGFTLFNRGGAPLTFDPFNKLDRQMNAHGFIFGPTGSGKSASLTNLICQMLAMYLPRMFVAEAGNSFGLL
;
A
#
# COMPACT_ATOMS: atom_id res chain seq x y z
N VAL A 1 -7.16 8.25 -5.32
CA VAL A 1 -8.62 8.46 -5.34
C VAL A 1 -9.07 8.63 -6.79
N TYR A 2 -10.01 7.82 -7.22
CA TYR A 2 -10.62 7.96 -8.54
C TYR A 2 -12.13 7.75 -8.46
N ARG A 3 -12.85 8.27 -9.43
CA ARG A 3 -14.28 8.07 -9.58
C ARG A 3 -14.63 7.92 -11.06
N ARG A 4 -15.27 6.82 -11.41
CA ARG A 4 -15.88 6.66 -12.72
C ARG A 4 -17.22 7.41 -12.73
N ILE A 5 -17.36 8.39 -13.61
CA ILE A 5 -18.57 9.18 -13.77
C ILE A 5 -19.11 8.88 -15.17
N ARG A 6 -20.36 8.47 -15.27
CA ARG A 6 -21.02 8.36 -16.57
C ARG A 6 -21.24 9.76 -17.15
N LYS A 7 -21.06 9.91 -18.46
CA LYS A 7 -21.25 11.20 -19.15
C LYS A 7 -22.63 11.84 -18.86
N ALA A 8 -23.66 11.01 -18.74
CA ALA A 8 -25.01 11.45 -18.36
C ALA A 8 -25.06 12.02 -16.93
N ASP A 9 -24.35 11.43 -15.98
CA ASP A 9 -24.34 11.87 -14.56
C ASP A 9 -23.62 13.22 -14.41
N ALA A 10 -22.59 13.47 -15.21
CA ALA A 10 -21.86 14.73 -15.22
C ALA A 10 -22.74 15.90 -15.76
N GLN A 11 -23.59 15.61 -16.77
CA GLN A 11 -24.49 16.58 -17.32
C GLN A 11 -25.65 16.94 -16.37
N ILE A 12 -26.15 15.98 -15.59
CA ILE A 12 -27.28 16.19 -14.66
C ILE A 12 -26.87 17.06 -13.47
N ARG A 13 -25.62 17.03 -13.05
CA ARG A 13 -25.15 17.75 -11.84
C ARG A 13 -24.58 19.13 -12.11
N GLY A 14 -24.37 19.52 -13.36
CA GLY A 14 -23.82 20.82 -13.74
C GLY A 14 -22.44 21.15 -13.14
N GLN A 15 -21.75 20.14 -12.57
CA GLN A 15 -20.44 20.29 -11.99
C GLN A 15 -19.38 19.68 -12.91
N ASP A 16 -18.27 20.40 -13.08
CA ASP A 16 -17.09 19.84 -13.73
C ASP A 16 -16.58 18.61 -12.94
N PRO A 17 -16.47 17.43 -13.57
CA PRO A 17 -15.97 16.23 -12.90
C PRO A 17 -14.60 16.41 -12.27
N ALA A 18 -13.72 17.19 -12.89
CA ALA A 18 -12.38 17.46 -12.38
C ALA A 18 -12.43 18.30 -11.09
N ALA A 19 -13.26 19.35 -11.06
CA ALA A 19 -13.44 20.17 -9.87
C ALA A 19 -14.04 19.36 -8.70
N TYR A 20 -14.98 18.48 -8.99
CA TYR A 20 -15.55 17.59 -7.98
C TYR A 20 -14.50 16.61 -7.41
N LEU A 21 -13.70 15.96 -8.26
CA LEU A 21 -12.64 15.07 -7.81
C LEU A 21 -11.58 15.82 -6.99
N LYS A 22 -11.21 17.02 -7.42
CA LYS A 22 -10.29 17.89 -6.68
C LYS A 22 -10.79 18.15 -5.26
N SER A 23 -12.07 18.51 -5.11
CA SER A 23 -12.66 18.77 -3.79
C SER A 23 -12.64 17.54 -2.87
N ILE A 24 -12.79 16.33 -3.43
CA ILE A 24 -12.66 15.08 -2.66
C ILE A 24 -11.22 14.88 -2.21
N CYS A 25 -10.24 15.06 -3.09
CA CYS A 25 -8.82 14.94 -2.77
C CYS A 25 -8.40 15.92 -1.67
N GLU A 26 -8.83 17.16 -1.75
CA GLU A 26 -8.57 18.20 -0.75
C GLU A 26 -9.15 17.82 0.63
N ARG A 27 -10.37 17.28 0.66
CA ARG A 27 -10.98 16.79 1.91
C ARG A 27 -10.22 15.61 2.52
N ILE A 28 -9.77 14.66 1.70
CA ILE A 28 -8.97 13.53 2.16
C ILE A 28 -7.62 14.03 2.68
N GLN A 29 -6.96 14.91 1.96
CA GLN A 29 -5.68 15.49 2.35
C GLN A 29 -5.80 16.26 3.66
N GLY A 30 -6.84 17.07 3.81
CA GLY A 30 -7.14 17.78 5.06
C GLY A 30 -7.43 16.82 6.24
N GLY A 31 -8.17 15.74 5.99
CA GLY A 31 -8.41 14.70 7.00
C GLY A 31 -7.14 14.00 7.45
N LEU A 32 -6.23 13.68 6.53
CA LEU A 32 -4.93 13.09 6.84
C LEU A 32 -4.04 14.06 7.61
N ALA A 33 -4.01 15.33 7.21
CA ALA A 33 -3.25 16.37 7.90
C ALA A 33 -3.73 16.55 9.36
N ASN A 34 -5.04 16.53 9.59
CA ASN A 34 -5.60 16.59 10.94
C ASN A 34 -5.23 15.37 11.80
N ALA A 35 -4.95 14.24 11.18
CA ALA A 35 -4.43 13.06 11.84
C ALA A 35 -2.89 13.05 11.98
N GLY A 36 -2.22 14.13 11.63
CA GLY A 36 -0.75 14.24 11.67
C GLY A 36 -0.04 13.52 10.51
N ILE A 37 -0.77 13.13 9.47
CA ILE A 37 -0.21 12.42 8.31
C ILE A 37 0.04 13.41 7.18
N VAL A 38 1.30 13.59 6.81
CA VAL A 38 1.68 14.43 5.66
C VAL A 38 1.44 13.64 4.38
N ALA A 39 0.52 14.11 3.55
CA ALA A 39 0.19 13.50 2.27
C ALA A 39 0.30 14.51 1.13
N SER A 40 1.00 14.12 0.06
CA SER A 40 1.06 14.87 -1.19
C SER A 40 0.24 14.16 -2.26
N ARG A 41 -0.39 14.94 -3.14
CA ARG A 41 -1.07 14.40 -4.31
C ARG A 41 -0.03 14.15 -5.40
N MET A 42 -0.02 12.92 -5.93
CA MET A 42 0.78 12.62 -7.11
C MET A 42 0.14 13.26 -8.35
N GLY A 43 0.95 13.94 -9.13
CA GLY A 43 0.57 14.40 -10.47
C GLY A 43 0.62 13.27 -11.49
N GLY A 44 0.10 13.54 -12.69
CA GLY A 44 0.06 12.56 -13.75
C GLY A 44 1.45 12.05 -14.16
N GLN A 45 2.45 12.91 -14.14
CA GLN A 45 3.84 12.55 -14.43
C GLN A 45 4.41 11.53 -13.43
N GLU A 46 4.14 11.71 -12.14
CA GLU A 46 4.62 10.81 -11.08
C GLU A 46 3.94 9.45 -11.19
N ILE A 47 2.62 9.43 -11.43
CA ILE A 47 1.85 8.21 -11.66
C ILE A 47 2.38 7.46 -12.88
N ARG A 48 2.62 8.18 -13.99
CA ARG A 48 3.21 7.62 -15.21
C ARG A 48 4.57 6.98 -14.95
N ASN A 49 5.48 7.71 -14.30
CA ASN A 49 6.82 7.23 -14.01
C ASN A 49 6.80 5.95 -13.15
N TRP A 50 5.84 5.87 -12.23
CA TRP A 50 5.65 4.68 -11.42
C TRP A 50 5.13 3.50 -12.25
N LEU A 51 4.11 3.71 -13.05
CA LEU A 51 3.49 2.67 -13.89
C LEU A 51 4.44 2.15 -14.97
N ILE A 52 5.19 3.02 -15.62
CA ILE A 52 6.16 2.61 -16.65
C ILE A 52 7.19 1.64 -16.07
N ARG A 53 7.72 1.93 -14.89
CA ARG A 53 8.70 1.03 -14.24
C ARG A 53 8.11 -0.32 -13.87
N TRP A 54 6.84 -0.35 -13.54
CA TRP A 54 6.15 -1.59 -13.21
C TRP A 54 5.93 -2.46 -14.45
N PHE A 55 5.49 -1.86 -15.54
CA PHE A 55 5.16 -2.57 -16.78
C PHE A 55 6.35 -2.80 -17.73
N ASN A 56 7.49 -2.19 -17.48
CA ASN A 56 8.73 -2.39 -18.24
C ASN A 56 9.87 -2.72 -17.27
N PRO A 57 9.85 -3.91 -16.66
CA PRO A 57 10.80 -4.29 -15.62
C PRO A 57 12.23 -4.50 -16.15
N HIS A 58 12.40 -4.74 -17.46
CA HIS A 58 13.67 -4.92 -18.13
C HIS A 58 13.80 -4.04 -19.38
N PRO A 59 13.97 -2.73 -19.22
CA PRO A 59 14.15 -1.82 -20.36
C PRO A 59 15.36 -2.15 -21.22
N ASP A 60 16.38 -2.84 -20.68
CA ASP A 60 17.59 -3.26 -21.39
C ASP A 60 17.31 -4.23 -22.54
N HIS A 61 16.18 -4.94 -22.53
CA HIS A 61 15.76 -5.80 -23.63
C HIS A 61 15.45 -5.04 -24.94
N LEU A 62 15.36 -3.73 -24.86
CA LEU A 62 15.08 -2.90 -26.04
C LEU A 62 16.31 -2.59 -26.86
N GLY A 63 17.53 -2.79 -26.33
CA GLY A 63 18.75 -2.41 -26.98
C GLY A 63 18.88 -0.90 -27.27
N GLN A 64 18.13 -0.10 -26.53
CA GLN A 64 18.08 1.35 -26.66
C GLN A 64 19.02 2.02 -25.67
N ALA A 65 19.66 3.08 -26.09
CA ALA A 65 20.47 3.91 -25.19
C ALA A 65 19.59 4.66 -24.19
N GLU A 66 20.16 5.00 -23.04
CA GLU A 66 19.45 5.75 -21.99
C GLU A 66 18.83 7.07 -22.48
N ALA A 67 19.46 7.70 -23.47
CA ALA A 67 18.95 8.92 -24.11
C ALA A 67 17.63 8.67 -24.85
N ASP A 68 17.50 7.51 -25.54
CA ASP A 68 16.27 7.16 -26.25
C ASP A 68 15.15 6.80 -25.28
N LEU A 69 15.49 6.18 -24.16
CA LEU A 69 14.54 5.95 -23.07
C LEU A 69 14.03 7.26 -22.48
N ARG A 70 14.91 8.24 -22.25
CA ARG A 70 14.50 9.58 -21.79
C ARG A 70 13.58 10.25 -22.80
N ARG A 71 13.92 10.22 -24.07
CA ARG A 71 13.10 10.78 -25.14
C ARG A 71 11.73 10.09 -25.22
N PHE A 72 11.67 8.78 -25.02
CA PHE A 72 10.41 8.06 -24.93
C PHE A 72 9.58 8.54 -23.74
N TYR A 73 10.19 8.71 -22.56
CA TYR A 73 9.48 9.24 -21.38
C TYR A 73 8.94 10.67 -21.59
N GLU A 74 9.63 11.47 -22.37
CA GLU A 74 9.17 12.84 -22.72
C GLU A 74 8.03 12.82 -23.75
N LEU A 75 8.04 11.86 -24.66
CA LEU A 75 7.01 11.71 -25.71
C LEU A 75 5.73 11.05 -25.22
N VAL A 76 5.78 10.30 -24.12
CA VAL A 76 4.58 9.66 -23.58
C VAL A 76 3.61 10.71 -23.04
N CYS A 77 2.36 10.51 -23.40
CA CYS A 77 1.24 11.36 -23.01
C CYS A 77 1.26 11.72 -21.52
N ARG A 78 1.23 13.00 -21.21
CA ARG A 78 1.11 13.52 -19.87
C ARG A 78 -0.39 13.69 -19.55
N PRO A 79 -0.95 12.98 -18.57
CA PRO A 79 -2.39 13.02 -18.28
C PRO A 79 -2.92 14.41 -17.89
N ASP A 80 -2.03 15.30 -17.47
CA ASP A 80 -2.36 16.64 -17.00
C ASP A 80 -2.27 17.71 -18.11
N GLU A 81 -1.77 17.34 -19.28
CA GLU A 81 -1.61 18.26 -20.40
C GLU A 81 -2.57 17.91 -21.54
N PRO A 82 -3.20 18.90 -22.21
CA PRO A 82 -3.94 18.64 -23.41
C PRO A 82 -3.00 18.10 -24.50
N ILE A 83 -3.34 16.96 -25.06
CA ILE A 83 -2.57 16.34 -26.12
C ILE A 83 -2.88 17.05 -27.41
N LEU A 84 -1.88 17.68 -28.00
CA LEU A 84 -1.95 18.16 -29.37
C LEU A 84 -1.70 16.97 -30.29
N GLN A 85 -2.68 16.62 -31.12
CA GLN A 85 -2.64 15.44 -32.01
C GLN A 85 -1.40 15.40 -32.90
N ASP A 86 -0.79 16.54 -33.18
CA ASP A 86 0.40 16.67 -34.04
C ASP A 86 1.71 16.39 -33.32
N GLU A 87 1.73 16.23 -32.00
CA GLU A 87 2.96 16.04 -31.21
C GLU A 87 3.27 14.59 -30.85
N LEU A 88 2.38 13.65 -31.15
CA LEU A 88 2.55 12.24 -30.84
C LEU A 88 2.68 11.37 -32.08
N PRO A 89 3.92 11.16 -32.58
CA PRO A 89 4.12 10.34 -33.79
C PRO A 89 3.94 8.83 -33.56
N LEU A 90 3.63 8.37 -32.33
CA LEU A 90 3.71 6.96 -31.97
C LEU A 90 2.40 6.28 -31.58
N ALA A 91 1.32 7.01 -31.43
CA ALA A 91 0.07 6.39 -31.02
C ALA A 91 -1.07 6.78 -31.94
N ASP A 92 -1.72 5.79 -32.52
CA ASP A 92 -3.03 5.94 -33.19
C ASP A 92 -4.12 6.35 -32.21
N GLY A 93 -3.79 7.05 -31.19
CA GLY A 93 -4.74 7.46 -30.19
C GLY A 93 -4.12 8.09 -28.98
N THR A 94 -4.96 8.74 -28.24
CA THR A 94 -4.68 9.41 -26.97
C THR A 94 -4.81 8.47 -25.77
N ASP A 95 -4.76 7.16 -25.98
CA ASP A 95 -4.90 6.18 -24.90
C ASP A 95 -3.60 6.08 -24.11
N PHE A 96 -3.65 6.59 -22.88
CA PHE A 96 -2.54 6.53 -21.94
C PHE A 96 -2.01 5.11 -21.73
N SER A 97 -2.88 4.10 -21.73
CA SER A 97 -2.49 2.71 -21.50
C SER A 97 -1.56 2.18 -22.59
N GLN A 98 -1.76 2.56 -23.84
CA GLN A 98 -0.92 2.14 -24.95
C GLN A 98 0.51 2.68 -24.84
N ASN A 99 0.67 3.81 -24.17
CA ASN A 99 1.97 4.47 -24.01
C ASN A 99 2.73 4.01 -22.75
N LEU A 100 2.19 3.03 -22.01
CA LEU A 100 2.85 2.46 -20.83
C LEU A 100 3.79 1.29 -21.16
N PHE A 101 3.77 0.79 -22.39
CA PHE A 101 4.48 -0.42 -22.76
C PHE A 101 5.49 -0.16 -23.85
N TYR A 102 6.74 -0.55 -23.66
CA TYR A 102 7.75 -0.60 -24.70
C TYR A 102 7.54 -1.80 -25.64
N ARG A 103 7.12 -2.92 -25.05
CA ARG A 103 6.75 -4.13 -25.76
C ARG A 103 5.31 -4.48 -25.47
N GLN A 104 4.64 -5.05 -26.45
CA GLN A 104 3.29 -5.52 -26.27
C GLN A 104 3.24 -6.57 -25.15
N PRO A 105 2.40 -6.41 -24.13
CA PRO A 105 2.19 -7.42 -23.12
C PRO A 105 1.63 -8.70 -23.74
N VAL A 106 2.07 -9.84 -23.23
CA VAL A 106 1.60 -11.15 -23.66
C VAL A 106 0.84 -11.80 -22.51
N SER A 107 -0.30 -12.39 -22.80
CA SER A 107 -1.07 -13.17 -21.84
C SER A 107 -0.81 -14.65 -22.02
N ASP A 108 -0.51 -15.36 -20.93
CA ASP A 108 -0.50 -16.82 -20.89
C ASP A 108 -1.70 -17.31 -20.06
N ALA A 109 -2.75 -17.71 -20.77
CA ALA A 109 -3.97 -18.20 -20.14
C ALA A 109 -3.77 -19.56 -19.47
N THR A 110 -2.81 -20.36 -19.92
CA THR A 110 -2.52 -21.69 -19.38
C THR A 110 -1.91 -21.58 -17.99
N GLN A 111 -0.99 -20.63 -17.83
CA GLN A 111 -0.34 -20.36 -16.56
C GLN A 111 -1.05 -19.28 -15.73
N GLY A 112 -2.04 -18.58 -16.31
CA GLY A 112 -2.78 -17.51 -15.65
C GLY A 112 -1.92 -16.28 -15.32
N VAL A 113 -0.99 -15.93 -16.19
CA VAL A 113 -0.04 -14.84 -15.97
C VAL A 113 -0.01 -13.84 -17.13
N TRP A 114 0.35 -12.61 -16.82
CA TRP A 114 0.75 -11.60 -17.79
C TRP A 114 2.27 -11.57 -17.89
N LEU A 115 2.78 -11.47 -19.10
CA LEU A 115 4.20 -11.31 -19.40
C LEU A 115 4.46 -9.86 -19.82
N PHE A 116 5.25 -9.17 -19.00
CA PHE A 116 5.77 -7.83 -19.31
C PHE A 116 7.30 -7.95 -19.46
N ASP A 117 7.85 -7.57 -20.60
CA ASP A 117 9.26 -7.80 -20.94
C ASP A 117 9.70 -9.25 -20.71
N ALA A 118 8.86 -10.21 -21.08
CA ALA A 118 9.03 -11.64 -20.84
C ALA A 118 9.04 -12.08 -19.35
N MET A 119 8.91 -11.18 -18.41
CA MET A 119 8.75 -11.52 -17.00
C MET A 119 7.30 -11.86 -16.67
N PRO A 120 7.01 -12.99 -16.02
CA PRO A 120 5.67 -13.35 -15.63
C PRO A 120 5.22 -12.61 -14.36
N HIS A 121 4.00 -12.10 -14.42
CA HIS A 121 3.31 -11.38 -13.36
C HIS A 121 2.01 -12.07 -12.99
N ARG A 122 1.72 -12.12 -11.70
CA ARG A 122 0.46 -12.65 -11.16
C ARG A 122 -0.07 -11.76 -10.04
N VAL A 123 -1.37 -11.80 -9.81
CA VAL A 123 -2.00 -11.19 -8.65
C VAL A 123 -2.50 -12.28 -7.69
N ILE A 124 -2.29 -12.08 -6.40
CA ILE A 124 -2.87 -12.87 -5.32
C ILE A 124 -3.92 -12.01 -4.64
N VAL A 125 -5.16 -12.45 -4.64
CA VAL A 125 -6.28 -11.75 -4.01
C VAL A 125 -6.57 -12.38 -2.66
N VAL A 126 -6.79 -11.57 -1.64
CA VAL A 126 -7.20 -12.05 -0.32
C VAL A 126 -8.70 -12.28 -0.32
N ASP A 127 -9.12 -13.50 -0.05
CA ASP A 127 -10.54 -13.91 0.01
C ASP A 127 -11.16 -13.60 1.37
N GLN A 128 -10.44 -13.87 2.46
CA GLN A 128 -10.98 -13.75 3.81
C GLN A 128 -9.98 -13.19 4.81
N LEU A 129 -10.53 -12.52 5.82
CA LEU A 129 -9.80 -12.09 7.01
C LEU A 129 -10.18 -13.01 8.18
N ASN A 130 -9.33 -13.98 8.51
CA ASN A 130 -9.57 -14.88 9.64
C ASN A 130 -9.42 -14.20 11.00
N LYS A 131 -8.74 -13.06 11.04
CA LYS A 131 -8.55 -12.24 12.23
C LYS A 131 -8.72 -10.77 11.87
N ALA A 132 -9.28 -10.00 12.80
CA ALA A 132 -9.31 -8.56 12.64
C ALA A 132 -7.87 -8.01 12.53
N PRO A 133 -7.57 -7.21 11.51
CA PRO A 133 -6.25 -6.63 11.34
C PRO A 133 -5.88 -5.74 12.52
N LEU A 134 -4.65 -5.87 13.00
CA LEU A 134 -4.09 -4.97 14.00
C LEU A 134 -3.59 -3.69 13.33
N THR A 135 -3.48 -2.62 14.10
CA THR A 135 -2.91 -1.35 13.62
C THR A 135 -1.51 -1.58 13.03
N GLY A 136 -1.29 -1.12 11.81
CA GLY A 136 -0.02 -1.35 11.10
C GLY A 136 0.19 -2.81 10.72
N HIS A 137 -0.85 -3.54 10.36
CA HIS A 137 -0.81 -4.98 10.09
C HIS A 137 0.30 -5.42 9.14
N PHE A 138 0.56 -4.63 8.09
CA PHE A 138 1.64 -4.90 7.13
C PHE A 138 2.98 -4.31 7.53
N THR A 139 2.98 -3.17 8.21
CA THR A 139 4.16 -2.33 8.42
C THR A 139 4.62 -2.28 9.87
N GLY A 140 3.74 -2.62 10.81
CA GLY A 140 4.06 -2.70 12.24
C GLY A 140 5.02 -3.85 12.53
N GLU A 141 6.01 -3.57 13.36
CA GLU A 141 6.97 -4.59 13.78
C GLU A 141 6.36 -5.49 14.85
N THR A 142 6.43 -6.78 14.62
CA THR A 142 5.99 -7.81 15.56
C THR A 142 7.12 -8.78 15.85
N LEU A 143 7.18 -9.26 17.10
CA LEU A 143 8.13 -10.31 17.48
C LEU A 143 7.68 -11.63 16.83
N LYS A 144 8.56 -12.22 16.03
CA LYS A 144 8.33 -13.55 15.46
C LYS A 144 9.65 -14.35 15.51
N GLY A 145 9.66 -15.40 16.30
CA GLY A 145 10.91 -16.07 16.66
C GLY A 145 11.83 -15.12 17.43
N ASP A 146 13.10 -15.13 17.10
CA ASP A 146 14.12 -14.28 17.75
C ASP A 146 14.23 -12.87 17.13
N GLY A 147 13.37 -12.53 16.16
CA GLY A 147 13.45 -11.28 15.41
C GLY A 147 12.15 -10.46 15.42
N LEU A 148 12.31 -9.15 15.45
CA LEU A 148 11.23 -8.19 15.17
C LEU A 148 11.20 -7.92 13.68
N ASN A 149 10.10 -8.24 13.01
CA ASN A 149 9.93 -8.03 11.58
C ASN A 149 8.53 -7.50 11.30
N ALA A 150 8.42 -6.62 10.33
CA ALA A 150 7.12 -6.28 9.75
C ALA A 150 6.70 -7.38 8.76
N LEU A 151 5.40 -7.46 8.48
CA LEU A 151 4.91 -8.42 7.50
C LEU A 151 5.54 -8.18 6.11
N PHE A 152 5.73 -6.92 5.73
CA PHE A 152 6.40 -6.54 4.48
C PHE A 152 7.82 -7.07 4.33
N ASP A 153 8.59 -7.18 5.40
CA ASP A 153 9.97 -7.68 5.34
C ASP A 153 10.05 -9.15 4.95
N ARG A 154 8.95 -9.86 5.09
CA ARG A 154 8.85 -11.29 4.82
C ARG A 154 8.23 -11.58 3.47
N MET A 155 7.73 -10.55 2.79
CA MET A 155 7.20 -10.68 1.44
C MET A 155 8.34 -10.76 0.43
N PRO A 156 8.14 -11.45 -0.69
CA PRO A 156 9.09 -11.42 -1.80
C PRO A 156 9.38 -9.99 -2.26
N GLU A 157 10.59 -9.75 -2.73
CA GLU A 157 10.94 -8.49 -3.38
C GLU A 157 9.99 -8.19 -4.55
N ASP A 158 9.81 -6.92 -4.85
CA ASP A 158 8.91 -6.46 -5.91
C ASP A 158 7.42 -6.84 -5.69
N THR A 159 7.01 -7.17 -4.48
CA THR A 159 5.59 -7.32 -4.16
C THR A 159 4.92 -5.97 -4.03
N LEU A 160 3.82 -5.77 -4.75
CA LEU A 160 3.04 -4.55 -4.71
C LEU A 160 1.70 -4.80 -4.04
N LEU A 161 1.45 -4.12 -2.93
CA LEU A 161 0.16 -4.19 -2.23
C LEU A 161 -0.80 -3.15 -2.80
N CYS A 162 -1.99 -3.61 -3.18
CA CYS A 162 -3.10 -2.76 -3.56
C CYS A 162 -4.28 -3.00 -2.61
N ILE A 163 -4.72 -1.96 -1.92
CA ILE A 163 -5.94 -1.98 -1.10
C ILE A 163 -6.97 -1.11 -1.78
N THR A 164 -8.05 -1.73 -2.22
CA THR A 164 -9.17 -1.03 -2.87
C THR A 164 -10.30 -0.87 -1.86
N MET A 165 -10.75 0.36 -1.67
CA MET A 165 -11.92 0.67 -0.85
C MET A 165 -12.98 1.33 -1.72
N VAL A 166 -14.18 0.77 -1.72
CA VAL A 166 -15.33 1.31 -2.43
C VAL A 166 -16.24 2.03 -1.45
N VAL A 167 -16.32 3.35 -1.61
CA VAL A 167 -17.20 4.18 -0.78
C VAL A 167 -18.61 4.01 -1.27
N THR A 168 -19.43 3.28 -0.49
CA THR A 168 -20.84 3.03 -0.77
C THR A 168 -21.69 3.71 0.31
N PRO A 169 -22.86 4.28 -0.03
CA PRO A 169 -23.78 4.78 0.97
C PRO A 169 -24.16 3.72 2.01
N GLN A 170 -24.19 4.10 3.28
CA GLN A 170 -24.40 3.14 4.39
C GLN A 170 -25.79 2.49 4.35
N ASP A 171 -26.81 3.22 3.91
CA ASP A 171 -28.19 2.71 3.71
C ASP A 171 -28.24 1.54 2.71
N MET A 172 -27.45 1.59 1.63
CA MET A 172 -27.34 0.47 0.69
C MET A 172 -26.72 -0.76 1.34
N LEU A 173 -25.71 -0.57 2.18
CA LEU A 173 -25.05 -1.65 2.90
C LEU A 173 -25.96 -2.25 3.99
N GLU A 174 -26.72 -1.42 4.69
CA GLU A 174 -27.74 -1.88 5.64
C GLU A 174 -28.83 -2.69 4.92
N GLY A 175 -29.28 -2.25 3.75
CA GLY A 175 -30.20 -3.00 2.90
C GLY A 175 -29.65 -4.37 2.52
N HIS A 176 -28.37 -4.46 2.17
CA HIS A 176 -27.71 -5.72 1.87
C HIS A 176 -27.61 -6.65 3.10
N LEU A 177 -27.22 -6.13 4.25
CA LEU A 177 -27.20 -6.88 5.52
C LEU A 177 -28.59 -7.41 5.89
N GLN A 178 -29.63 -6.62 5.62
CA GLN A 178 -31.01 -7.05 5.83
C GLN A 178 -31.41 -8.20 4.91
N GLN A 179 -30.98 -8.16 3.64
CA GLN A 179 -31.21 -9.26 2.70
C GLN A 179 -30.47 -10.53 3.10
N LEU A 180 -29.21 -10.42 3.56
CA LEU A 180 -28.44 -11.55 4.08
C LEU A 180 -29.16 -12.21 5.26
N SER A 181 -29.61 -11.42 6.22
CA SER A 181 -30.39 -11.93 7.37
C SER A 181 -31.69 -12.61 6.96
N LYS A 182 -32.40 -12.06 5.96
CA LYS A 182 -33.64 -12.68 5.43
C LYS A 182 -33.40 -13.97 4.65
N LYS A 183 -32.26 -14.11 3.99
CA LYS A 183 -31.88 -15.33 3.25
C LYS A 183 -31.36 -16.43 4.18
N ALA A 184 -30.83 -16.08 5.33
CA ALA A 184 -30.37 -17.04 6.35
C ALA A 184 -31.56 -17.64 7.11
N VAL A 185 -32.37 -18.46 6.42
CA VAL A 185 -33.56 -19.13 6.94
C VAL A 185 -33.21 -20.54 7.37
N GLY A 186 -33.82 -21.01 8.48
CA GLY A 186 -33.63 -22.34 9.02
C GLY A 186 -32.64 -22.40 10.19
N ASP A 187 -32.48 -23.59 10.73
CA ASP A 187 -31.70 -23.86 11.95
C ASP A 187 -30.35 -24.54 11.64
N THR A 188 -29.86 -24.39 10.41
CA THR A 188 -28.50 -24.82 10.08
C THR A 188 -27.50 -23.95 10.78
N GLN A 189 -26.39 -24.52 11.24
CA GLN A 189 -25.33 -23.78 11.93
C GLN A 189 -24.87 -22.56 11.10
N ALA A 190 -24.74 -22.70 9.79
CA ALA A 190 -24.40 -21.62 8.88
C ALA A 190 -25.41 -20.47 8.90
N SER A 191 -26.72 -20.79 8.95
CA SER A 191 -27.78 -19.77 9.02
C SER A 191 -27.80 -19.04 10.36
N ILE A 192 -27.54 -19.76 11.44
CA ILE A 192 -27.45 -19.18 12.79
C ILE A 192 -26.27 -18.21 12.87
N HIS A 193 -25.07 -18.65 12.46
CA HIS A 193 -23.87 -17.80 12.45
C HIS A 193 -24.06 -16.55 11.57
N THR A 194 -24.63 -16.70 10.37
CA THR A 194 -24.89 -15.55 9.51
C THR A 194 -25.80 -14.52 10.18
N ARG A 195 -26.84 -14.95 10.90
CA ARG A 195 -27.75 -14.05 11.61
C ARG A 195 -27.08 -13.35 12.78
N GLU A 196 -26.25 -14.07 13.54
CA GLU A 196 -25.48 -13.54 14.67
C GLU A 196 -24.45 -12.51 14.20
N ASP A 197 -23.73 -12.80 13.13
CA ASP A 197 -22.76 -11.91 12.51
C ASP A 197 -23.44 -10.63 12.01
N VAL A 198 -24.55 -10.75 11.29
CA VAL A 198 -25.31 -9.59 10.82
C VAL A 198 -25.83 -8.76 11.99
N ALA A 199 -26.32 -9.37 13.06
CA ALA A 199 -26.80 -8.66 14.25
C ALA A 199 -25.63 -7.93 14.93
N THR A 200 -24.47 -8.54 15.01
CA THR A 200 -23.26 -7.94 15.59
C THR A 200 -22.78 -6.76 14.77
N VAL A 201 -22.69 -6.94 13.43
CA VAL A 201 -22.31 -5.87 12.51
C VAL A 201 -23.25 -4.69 12.60
N ARG A 202 -24.58 -4.91 12.63
CA ARG A 202 -25.58 -3.85 12.78
C ARG A 202 -25.44 -3.08 14.09
N ARG A 203 -25.17 -3.77 15.20
CA ARG A 203 -24.93 -3.12 16.49
C ARG A 203 -23.69 -2.22 16.47
N LEU A 204 -22.63 -2.64 15.78
CA LEU A 204 -21.40 -1.86 15.64
C LEU A 204 -21.59 -0.64 14.73
N ILE A 205 -22.27 -0.80 13.58
CA ILE A 205 -22.58 0.31 12.66
C ILE A 205 -23.40 1.40 13.34
N GLY A 206 -24.37 1.01 14.18
CA GLY A 206 -25.24 1.95 14.89
C GLY A 206 -24.53 2.79 15.97
N ARG A 207 -23.28 2.51 16.28
CA ARG A 207 -22.52 3.25 17.30
C ARG A 207 -21.51 4.22 16.68
N GLU A 208 -20.44 3.73 16.13
CA GLU A 208 -19.32 4.60 15.62
C GLU A 208 -18.62 4.05 14.40
N HIS A 209 -18.93 2.82 14.01
CA HIS A 209 -18.22 2.15 12.93
C HIS A 209 -18.95 2.31 11.60
N LYS A 210 -18.18 2.44 10.54
CA LYS A 210 -18.67 2.43 9.14
C LYS A 210 -18.20 1.18 8.44
N LEU A 211 -19.07 0.63 7.60
CA LEU A 211 -18.78 -0.53 6.78
C LEU A 211 -18.55 -0.07 5.34
N TYR A 212 -17.56 -0.66 4.69
CA TYR A 212 -17.28 -0.43 3.27
C TYR A 212 -16.98 -1.74 2.57
N ARG A 213 -17.12 -1.76 1.27
CA ARG A 213 -16.60 -2.85 0.48
C ARG A 213 -15.14 -2.59 0.16
N GLY A 214 -14.32 -3.62 0.29
CA GLY A 214 -12.89 -3.52 0.02
C GLY A 214 -12.33 -4.80 -0.53
N ALA A 215 -11.14 -4.71 -1.11
CA ALA A 215 -10.35 -5.84 -1.56
C ALA A 215 -8.87 -5.58 -1.29
N ILE A 216 -8.14 -6.65 -1.07
CA ILE A 216 -6.69 -6.64 -0.88
C ILE A 216 -6.10 -7.51 -1.98
N ALA A 217 -5.25 -6.96 -2.80
CA ALA A 217 -4.57 -7.65 -3.88
C ALA A 217 -3.07 -7.40 -3.79
N LEU A 218 -2.29 -8.44 -4.02
CA LEU A 218 -0.83 -8.37 -4.01
C LEU A 218 -0.32 -8.84 -5.37
N PHE A 219 0.40 -7.96 -6.04
CA PHE A 219 1.00 -8.26 -7.32
C PHE A 219 2.41 -8.77 -7.11
N VAL A 220 2.73 -9.85 -7.78
CA VAL A 220 4.03 -10.52 -7.71
C VAL A 220 4.55 -10.73 -9.12
N ARG A 221 5.86 -10.62 -9.29
CA ARG A 221 6.55 -10.95 -10.53
C ARG A 221 7.76 -11.82 -10.28
N GLY A 222 8.16 -12.59 -11.28
CA GLY A 222 9.36 -13.40 -11.26
C GLY A 222 10.18 -13.17 -12.52
N ARG A 223 11.47 -13.51 -12.53
CA ARG A 223 12.30 -13.53 -13.74
C ARG A 223 11.82 -14.58 -14.73
N ASP A 224 11.29 -15.67 -14.19
CA ASP A 224 10.74 -16.81 -14.91
C ASP A 224 9.57 -17.40 -14.12
N HIS A 225 8.89 -18.38 -14.71
CA HIS A 225 7.75 -19.05 -14.09
C HIS A 225 8.10 -19.77 -12.78
N THR A 226 9.29 -20.35 -12.69
CA THR A 226 9.74 -21.08 -11.49
C THR A 226 9.87 -20.11 -10.31
N GLN A 227 10.58 -19.00 -10.52
CA GLN A 227 10.72 -17.98 -9.47
C GLN A 227 9.37 -17.33 -9.11
N LEU A 228 8.49 -17.13 -10.09
CA LEU A 228 7.16 -16.60 -9.81
C LEU A 228 6.38 -17.55 -8.89
N GLU A 229 6.37 -18.86 -9.15
CA GLU A 229 5.68 -19.83 -8.31
C GLU A 229 6.26 -19.90 -6.90
N GLU A 230 7.58 -19.91 -6.75
CA GLU A 230 8.24 -19.84 -5.44
C GLU A 230 7.83 -18.59 -4.65
N ARG A 231 7.80 -17.43 -5.31
CA ARG A 231 7.36 -16.17 -4.72
C ARG A 231 5.88 -16.18 -4.34
N CYS A 232 5.02 -16.76 -5.19
CA CYS A 232 3.59 -16.91 -4.90
C CYS A 232 3.36 -17.81 -3.67
N ILE A 233 4.06 -18.94 -3.57
CA ILE A 233 3.98 -19.84 -2.42
C ILE A 233 4.46 -19.12 -1.15
N THR A 234 5.60 -18.45 -1.23
CA THR A 234 6.15 -17.68 -0.09
C THR A 234 5.17 -16.63 0.37
N LEU A 235 4.62 -15.83 -0.55
CA LEU A 235 3.67 -14.77 -0.24
C LEU A 235 2.38 -15.34 0.37
N SER A 236 1.84 -16.42 -0.20
CA SER A 236 0.63 -17.07 0.33
C SER A 236 0.83 -17.56 1.76
N ASN A 237 1.98 -18.17 2.05
CA ASN A 237 2.33 -18.61 3.41
C ASN A 237 2.48 -17.44 4.39
N VAL A 238 3.06 -16.34 3.95
CA VAL A 238 3.20 -15.11 4.75
C VAL A 238 1.83 -14.52 5.07
N LEU A 239 0.93 -14.46 4.10
CA LEU A 239 -0.45 -13.97 4.26
C LEU A 239 -1.26 -14.86 5.20
N LEU A 240 -1.24 -16.18 5.00
CA LEU A 240 -1.93 -17.15 5.87
C LEU A 240 -1.46 -17.02 7.32
N GLY A 241 -0.16 -16.91 7.53
CA GLY A 241 0.43 -16.71 8.86
C GLY A 241 0.00 -15.39 9.52
N ALA A 242 -0.41 -14.41 8.73
CA ALA A 242 -0.95 -13.13 9.18
C ALA A 242 -2.47 -13.11 9.35
N GLY A 243 -3.16 -14.20 9.05
CA GLY A 243 -4.62 -14.29 9.10
C GLY A 243 -5.34 -13.73 7.88
N LEU A 244 -4.61 -13.55 6.79
CA LEU A 244 -5.12 -13.14 5.48
C LEU A 244 -5.18 -14.38 4.60
N VAL A 245 -6.36 -14.84 4.23
CA VAL A 245 -6.52 -16.05 3.43
C VAL A 245 -6.54 -15.68 1.94
N PRO A 246 -5.52 -16.04 1.16
CA PRO A 246 -5.54 -15.81 -0.27
C PRO A 246 -6.52 -16.75 -0.98
N VAL A 247 -7.03 -16.32 -2.11
CA VAL A 247 -7.74 -17.21 -3.05
C VAL A 247 -6.76 -18.28 -3.52
N GLU A 248 -7.15 -19.54 -3.40
CA GLU A 248 -6.35 -20.64 -3.92
C GLU A 248 -6.30 -20.59 -5.45
N PRO A 249 -5.15 -20.88 -6.08
CA PRO A 249 -4.99 -20.78 -7.54
C PRO A 249 -6.04 -21.56 -8.34
N GLN A 250 -6.47 -22.72 -7.84
CA GLN A 250 -7.52 -23.54 -8.48
C GLN A 250 -8.91 -22.92 -8.41
N ASN A 251 -9.15 -22.01 -7.47
CA ASN A 251 -10.42 -21.33 -7.26
C ASN A 251 -10.48 -19.96 -7.96
N GLU A 252 -9.36 -19.50 -8.49
CA GLU A 252 -9.31 -18.23 -9.25
C GLU A 252 -9.85 -18.45 -10.66
N VAL A 253 -11.06 -17.97 -10.89
CA VAL A 253 -11.81 -18.20 -12.16
C VAL A 253 -11.23 -17.44 -13.35
N GLY A 254 -10.57 -16.34 -13.10
CA GLY A 254 -10.05 -15.47 -14.18
C GLY A 254 -8.78 -14.72 -13.78
N PRO A 255 -7.64 -15.41 -13.62
CA PRO A 255 -6.43 -14.80 -13.09
C PRO A 255 -5.92 -13.62 -13.91
N LEU A 256 -6.04 -13.68 -15.24
CA LEU A 256 -5.69 -12.57 -16.13
C LEU A 256 -6.59 -11.34 -15.90
N ASN A 257 -7.89 -11.56 -15.77
CA ASN A 257 -8.84 -10.49 -15.51
C ASN A 257 -8.70 -9.94 -14.08
N SER A 258 -8.39 -10.79 -13.11
CA SER A 258 -8.11 -10.37 -11.73
C SER A 258 -6.89 -9.47 -11.68
N TYR A 259 -5.84 -9.79 -12.43
CA TYR A 259 -4.67 -8.91 -12.53
C TYR A 259 -5.06 -7.51 -13.00
N LEU A 260 -5.79 -7.40 -14.09
CA LEU A 260 -6.23 -6.11 -14.65
C LEU A 260 -7.20 -5.40 -13.70
N ARG A 261 -8.16 -6.13 -13.12
CA ARG A 261 -9.18 -5.58 -12.24
C ARG A 261 -8.59 -4.84 -11.05
N TRP A 262 -7.55 -5.38 -10.44
CA TRP A 262 -6.97 -4.85 -9.21
C TRP A 262 -5.84 -3.86 -9.42
N LEU A 263 -5.47 -3.58 -10.67
CA LEU A 263 -4.54 -2.48 -10.93
C LEU A 263 -5.10 -1.18 -10.35
N PRO A 264 -4.23 -0.29 -9.83
CA PRO A 264 -4.65 0.99 -9.28
C PRO A 264 -5.59 1.74 -10.22
N SER A 265 -6.72 2.19 -9.67
CA SER A 265 -7.76 2.94 -10.41
C SER A 265 -8.52 2.17 -11.50
N ASN A 266 -8.36 0.86 -11.62
CA ASN A 266 -9.02 0.10 -12.68
C ASN A 266 -10.31 -0.63 -12.24
N PHE A 267 -10.53 -0.84 -10.96
CA PHE A 267 -11.77 -1.47 -10.47
C PHE A 267 -13.01 -0.62 -10.77
N ASP A 268 -14.03 -1.21 -11.41
CA ASP A 268 -15.31 -0.55 -11.68
C ASP A 268 -16.37 -0.88 -10.62
N PRO A 269 -16.65 0.03 -9.68
CA PRO A 269 -17.67 -0.20 -8.65
C PRO A 269 -19.12 -0.19 -9.19
N ASN A 270 -19.34 0.23 -10.44
CA ASN A 270 -20.67 0.21 -11.06
C ASN A 270 -21.03 -1.19 -11.60
N GLU A 271 -20.08 -2.06 -11.76
CA GLU A 271 -20.31 -3.45 -12.12
C GLU A 271 -20.78 -4.22 -10.88
N LYS A 272 -22.11 -4.31 -10.70
CA LYS A 272 -22.71 -4.90 -9.47
C LYS A 272 -22.23 -6.30 -9.16
N ARG A 273 -22.07 -7.16 -10.17
CA ARG A 273 -21.57 -8.54 -9.96
C ARG A 273 -20.13 -8.52 -9.46
N ALA A 274 -19.26 -7.73 -10.08
CA ALA A 274 -17.88 -7.62 -9.66
C ALA A 274 -17.77 -7.06 -8.24
N LEU A 275 -18.59 -6.05 -7.91
CA LEU A 275 -18.64 -5.47 -6.57
C LEU A 275 -19.07 -6.50 -5.51
N GLU A 276 -20.03 -7.35 -5.80
CA GLU A 276 -20.53 -8.35 -4.84
C GLU A 276 -19.60 -9.55 -4.71
N TRP A 277 -19.01 -10.02 -5.80
CA TRP A 277 -18.25 -11.27 -5.82
C TRP A 277 -16.77 -11.09 -5.43
N TYR A 278 -16.17 -9.94 -5.77
CA TYR A 278 -14.73 -9.74 -5.61
C TYR A 278 -14.36 -8.77 -4.50
N THR A 279 -15.33 -8.23 -3.77
CA THR A 279 -15.07 -7.36 -2.63
C THR A 279 -15.71 -7.91 -1.37
N GLN A 280 -15.03 -7.70 -0.25
CA GLN A 280 -15.48 -8.08 1.08
C GLN A 280 -16.04 -6.88 1.83
N MET A 281 -16.94 -7.13 2.77
CA MET A 281 -17.34 -6.11 3.72
C MET A 281 -16.32 -5.99 4.84
N MET A 282 -15.75 -4.80 4.98
CA MET A 282 -14.76 -4.49 5.99
C MET A 282 -15.16 -3.23 6.75
N PHE A 283 -14.94 -3.22 8.04
CA PHE A 283 -15.03 -1.98 8.80
C PHE A 283 -13.94 -0.99 8.35
N ALA A 284 -14.26 0.31 8.38
CA ALA A 284 -13.30 1.37 8.09
C ALA A 284 -12.00 1.22 8.91
N GLN A 285 -12.13 0.76 10.16
CA GLN A 285 -11.01 0.48 11.04
C GLN A 285 -10.11 -0.66 10.52
N HIS A 286 -10.68 -1.72 9.95
CA HIS A 286 -9.90 -2.79 9.34
C HIS A 286 -9.08 -2.27 8.16
N ILE A 287 -9.68 -1.43 7.31
CA ILE A 287 -9.00 -0.83 6.16
C ILE A 287 -7.88 0.11 6.64
N ALA A 288 -8.14 0.91 7.66
CA ALA A 288 -7.14 1.79 8.26
C ALA A 288 -5.97 1.00 8.86
N ASN A 289 -6.26 -0.10 9.56
CA ASN A 289 -5.25 -0.97 10.16
C ASN A 289 -4.39 -1.70 9.14
N LEU A 290 -4.95 -2.05 7.98
CA LEU A 290 -4.24 -2.65 6.84
C LEU A 290 -3.46 -1.60 6.03
N SER A 291 -3.81 -0.33 6.16
CA SER A 291 -3.15 0.73 5.39
C SER A 291 -1.69 0.89 5.83
N PRO A 292 -0.74 1.02 4.87
CA PRO A 292 0.69 1.17 5.16
C PRO A 292 1.08 2.58 5.64
N ILE A 293 0.14 3.32 6.23
CA ILE A 293 0.40 4.63 6.84
C ILE A 293 1.12 4.54 8.18
N TRP A 294 1.09 3.39 8.81
CA TRP A 294 1.81 3.07 10.04
C TRP A 294 3.16 2.46 9.65
N GLY A 295 4.08 3.30 9.23
CA GLY A 295 5.39 2.84 8.81
C GLY A 295 6.40 2.78 9.96
N ARG A 296 7.58 2.26 9.64
CA ARG A 296 8.76 2.46 10.46
C ARG A 296 9.11 3.93 10.45
N THR A 297 9.49 4.43 11.60
CA THR A 297 9.97 5.80 11.65
C THR A 297 11.32 5.93 10.93
N THR A 298 11.44 6.98 10.15
CA THR A 298 12.71 7.46 9.58
C THR A 298 13.26 8.64 10.37
N GLY A 299 12.68 8.91 11.55
CA GLY A 299 13.01 10.05 12.39
C GLY A 299 12.22 11.29 12.01
N THR A 300 12.74 12.44 12.37
CA THR A 300 12.09 13.75 12.16
C THR A 300 12.42 14.39 10.81
N GLY A 301 13.41 13.85 10.10
CA GLY A 301 13.91 14.39 8.84
C GLY A 301 14.85 15.57 9.00
N HIS A 302 15.12 16.02 10.23
CA HIS A 302 16.14 17.05 10.47
C HIS A 302 17.54 16.41 10.47
N PRO A 303 18.54 17.11 9.92
CA PRO A 303 19.92 16.67 10.02
C PRO A 303 20.34 16.57 11.50
N GLY A 304 20.85 15.42 11.88
CA GLY A 304 21.20 15.17 13.26
C GLY A 304 21.81 13.78 13.44
N PHE A 305 21.53 13.14 14.54
CA PHE A 305 21.98 11.78 14.78
C PHE A 305 21.40 10.84 13.72
N THR A 306 22.26 10.02 13.16
CA THR A 306 21.86 9.01 12.18
C THR A 306 21.94 7.62 12.80
N LEU A 307 20.83 6.96 12.83
CA LEU A 307 20.67 5.55 13.17
C LEU A 307 20.04 4.83 11.98
N PHE A 308 19.91 3.53 12.07
CA PHE A 308 19.20 2.76 11.07
C PHE A 308 18.03 2.04 11.72
N ASN A 309 16.86 2.13 11.10
CA ASN A 309 15.74 1.30 11.50
C ASN A 309 15.99 -0.17 11.07
N ARG A 310 15.14 -1.09 11.51
CA ARG A 310 15.32 -2.51 11.17
C ARG A 310 15.19 -2.83 9.68
N GLY A 311 14.56 -1.95 8.91
CA GLY A 311 14.49 -2.04 7.44
C GLY A 311 15.75 -1.53 6.73
N GLY A 312 16.77 -1.10 7.46
CA GLY A 312 17.98 -0.54 6.89
C GLY A 312 17.85 0.89 6.39
N ALA A 313 16.67 1.51 6.56
CA ALA A 313 16.49 2.91 6.20
C ALA A 313 17.11 3.82 7.26
N PRO A 314 17.77 4.94 6.88
CA PRO A 314 18.30 5.87 7.84
C PRO A 314 17.19 6.54 8.65
N LEU A 315 17.42 6.65 9.94
CA LEU A 315 16.58 7.35 10.90
C LEU A 315 17.38 8.51 11.44
N THR A 316 16.91 9.74 11.20
CA THR A 316 17.59 10.97 11.63
C THR A 316 16.73 11.74 12.63
N PHE A 317 17.36 12.25 13.66
CA PHE A 317 16.76 13.18 14.62
C PHE A 317 17.84 13.99 15.29
N ASP A 318 17.48 15.20 15.73
CA ASP A 318 18.40 16.09 16.44
C ASP A 318 17.79 16.50 17.79
N PRO A 319 18.26 15.92 18.91
CA PRO A 319 17.73 16.25 20.23
C PRO A 319 17.98 17.70 20.66
N PHE A 320 18.89 18.40 19.97
CA PHE A 320 19.14 19.83 20.23
C PHE A 320 18.25 20.75 19.39
N ASN A 321 17.66 20.24 18.32
CA ASN A 321 16.71 20.99 17.53
C ASN A 321 15.39 21.16 18.29
N LYS A 322 14.91 22.40 18.41
CA LYS A 322 13.64 22.68 19.09
C LYS A 322 12.44 22.04 18.42
N LEU A 323 12.51 21.73 17.14
CA LEU A 323 11.44 21.06 16.40
C LEU A 323 11.38 19.54 16.67
N ASP A 324 12.49 18.95 17.14
CA ASP A 324 12.58 17.52 17.45
C ASP A 324 12.29 17.19 18.91
N ARG A 325 12.05 18.20 19.73
CA ARG A 325 11.76 18.07 21.15
C ARG A 325 10.61 18.99 21.59
N GLN A 326 9.86 18.58 22.58
CA GLN A 326 8.77 19.40 23.12
C GLN A 326 9.26 20.45 24.12
N MET A 327 10.21 20.11 24.98
CA MET A 327 10.73 20.99 26.03
C MET A 327 12.25 20.90 26.13
N ASN A 328 12.78 19.94 26.88
CA ASN A 328 14.20 19.81 27.17
C ASN A 328 14.82 18.63 26.38
N ALA A 329 16.13 18.71 26.11
CA ALA A 329 16.89 17.67 25.41
C ALA A 329 17.30 16.53 26.38
N HIS A 330 16.36 16.00 27.14
CA HIS A 330 16.60 14.84 28.01
C HIS A 330 16.36 13.55 27.24
N GLY A 331 17.30 12.60 27.32
CA GLY A 331 17.18 11.28 26.73
C GLY A 331 17.26 10.20 27.78
N PHE A 332 16.59 9.09 27.56
CA PHE A 332 16.62 7.92 28.41
C PHE A 332 16.80 6.66 27.57
N ILE A 333 17.79 5.82 27.89
CA ILE A 333 18.10 4.60 27.15
C ILE A 333 17.85 3.40 28.06
N PHE A 334 16.85 2.60 27.71
CA PHE A 334 16.53 1.35 28.41
C PHE A 334 16.95 0.13 27.60
N GLY A 335 17.35 -0.90 28.29
CA GLY A 335 17.58 -2.20 27.69
C GLY A 335 18.14 -3.20 28.71
N PRO A 336 17.95 -4.51 28.52
CA PRO A 336 18.56 -5.54 29.36
C PRO A 336 20.09 -5.54 29.23
N THR A 337 20.76 -6.26 30.10
CA THR A 337 22.22 -6.44 30.03
C THR A 337 22.58 -7.13 28.71
N GLY A 338 23.61 -6.67 28.02
CA GLY A 338 24.01 -7.18 26.70
C GLY A 338 23.25 -6.64 25.50
N SER A 339 22.24 -5.77 25.67
CA SER A 339 21.44 -5.21 24.56
C SER A 339 22.12 -4.12 23.73
N GLY A 340 23.38 -3.79 24.02
CA GLY A 340 24.11 -2.76 23.27
C GLY A 340 23.88 -1.32 23.74
N LYS A 341 23.32 -1.08 24.93
CA LYS A 341 23.10 0.27 25.49
C LYS A 341 24.34 1.16 25.43
N SER A 342 25.46 0.66 25.96
CA SER A 342 26.73 1.40 25.99
C SER A 342 27.24 1.70 24.59
N ALA A 343 27.17 0.73 23.67
CA ALA A 343 27.56 0.93 22.28
C ALA A 343 26.69 1.99 21.58
N SER A 344 25.39 1.94 21.81
CA SER A 344 24.45 2.96 21.27
C SER A 344 24.74 4.34 21.84
N LEU A 345 24.99 4.43 23.15
CA LEU A 345 25.32 5.70 23.81
C LEU A 345 26.66 6.26 23.30
N THR A 346 27.69 5.40 23.17
CA THR A 346 28.99 5.77 22.59
C THR A 346 28.80 6.33 21.17
N ASN A 347 28.04 5.66 20.33
CA ASN A 347 27.75 6.12 18.97
C ASN A 347 27.08 7.51 18.98
N LEU A 348 26.05 7.71 19.83
CA LEU A 348 25.39 9.01 19.95
C LEU A 348 26.36 10.12 20.45
N ILE A 349 27.22 9.80 21.41
CA ILE A 349 28.24 10.73 21.91
C ILE A 349 29.23 11.10 20.80
N CYS A 350 29.72 10.13 20.03
CA CYS A 350 30.64 10.39 18.92
C CYS A 350 29.98 11.29 17.86
N GLN A 351 28.73 11.02 17.50
CA GLN A 351 28.00 11.87 16.55
C GLN A 351 27.77 13.27 17.10
N MET A 352 27.45 13.40 18.39
CA MET A 352 27.27 14.68 19.06
C MET A 352 28.57 15.51 19.07
N LEU A 353 29.69 14.87 19.38
CA LEU A 353 31.01 15.52 19.33
C LEU A 353 31.35 15.97 17.91
N ALA A 354 31.09 15.13 16.91
CA ALA A 354 31.37 15.48 15.52
C ALA A 354 30.55 16.68 15.02
N MET A 355 29.29 16.80 15.44
CA MET A 355 28.38 17.84 14.96
C MET A 355 28.46 19.14 15.76
N TYR A 356 28.57 19.06 17.08
CA TYR A 356 28.35 20.21 17.97
C TYR A 356 29.57 20.61 18.80
N LEU A 357 30.58 19.72 18.93
CA LEU A 357 31.73 19.93 19.81
C LEU A 357 31.34 20.41 21.23
N PRO A 358 30.35 19.80 21.88
CA PRO A 358 29.87 20.27 23.16
C PRO A 358 30.87 19.96 24.29
N ARG A 359 30.78 20.68 25.40
CA ARG A 359 31.39 20.23 26.65
C ARG A 359 30.52 19.10 27.21
N MET A 360 31.13 17.95 27.49
CA MET A 360 30.46 16.81 28.04
C MET A 360 31.01 16.45 29.43
N PHE A 361 30.10 16.05 30.31
CA PHE A 361 30.41 15.48 31.63
C PHE A 361 29.81 14.09 31.68
N VAL A 362 30.66 13.08 31.84
CA VAL A 362 30.24 11.68 31.92
C VAL A 362 30.44 11.22 33.36
N ALA A 363 29.34 10.80 34.00
CA ALA A 363 29.37 10.14 35.29
C ALA A 363 29.05 8.66 35.09
N GLU A 364 30.02 7.80 35.35
CA GLU A 364 29.93 6.37 35.08
C GLU A 364 30.37 5.57 36.28
N ALA A 365 29.69 4.44 36.54
CA ALA A 365 30.09 3.47 37.59
C ALA A 365 30.99 2.37 37.07
N GLY A 366 31.29 2.32 35.76
CA GLY A 366 32.20 1.38 35.10
C GLY A 366 33.31 2.13 34.35
N ASN A 367 33.98 1.49 33.43
CA ASN A 367 35.00 2.13 32.58
C ASN A 367 34.69 1.93 31.10
N SER A 368 33.42 2.02 30.73
CA SER A 368 32.97 1.77 29.35
C SER A 368 33.31 2.95 28.40
N PHE A 369 33.51 4.15 28.93
CA PHE A 369 33.77 5.38 28.15
C PHE A 369 35.23 5.88 28.30
N GLY A 370 36.09 5.10 28.92
CA GLY A 370 37.50 5.49 29.15
C GLY A 370 38.37 5.64 27.89
N LEU A 371 37.83 5.28 26.72
CA LEU A 371 38.49 5.42 25.41
C LEU A 371 37.87 6.56 24.56
N LEU A 372 36.86 7.24 25.03
CA LEU A 372 36.28 8.44 24.41
C LEU A 372 37.04 9.68 24.83
#